data_a1e3a3ad44dda76544ba598dd61d1e5b
#
_entry.id   a1e3a3ad44dda76544ba598dd61d1e5b
#
_cell.length_a   1.000
_cell.length_b   1.000
_cell.length_c   1.000
_cell.angle_alpha   90.00
_cell.angle_beta   90.00
_cell.angle_gamma   90.00
#
_symmetry.space_group_name_H-M   'P 1'
#
loop_
_entity.id
_entity.type
_entity.pdbx_description
1 polymer ?
#
loop_
_entity_poly.entity_id
_entity_poly.type
_entity_poly.pdbx_seq_one_letter_code
_entity_poly.pdbx_strand_id
1 'polypeptide(L)'
;AGKSLRDISSHLTGIDISENMISEALKLDIYDNLIVGDIVETLSSSQEKFDLLVALDVLIYIGDALSTFQAVRKSCKSDSLFVFSVEIQEEDGYSLLKSSRYGHSDRYIMDQTAEIFDLVDSQNVRLRKEGDNWINGKVYVFRPI
;
A
#
# COMPACT_ATOMS: atom_id res chain seq x y z
N ALA A 1 7.08 -5.30 -7.07
CA ALA A 1 5.65 -5.48 -7.39
C ALA A 1 5.38 -5.29 -8.90
N GLY A 2 5.81 -4.17 -9.51
CA GLY A 2 5.47 -3.83 -10.89
C GLY A 2 5.75 -4.92 -11.93
N LYS A 3 6.91 -5.55 -11.89
CA LYS A 3 7.25 -6.64 -12.81
C LYS A 3 6.26 -7.81 -12.74
N SER A 4 5.87 -8.21 -11.54
CA SER A 4 4.91 -9.30 -11.34
C SER A 4 3.49 -8.94 -11.77
N LEU A 5 3.16 -7.65 -11.76
CA LEU A 5 1.84 -7.16 -12.14
C LEU A 5 1.71 -6.90 -13.64
N ARG A 6 2.83 -6.67 -14.35
CA ARG A 6 2.79 -6.33 -15.78
C ARG A 6 2.07 -7.38 -16.63
N ASP A 7 2.35 -8.66 -16.37
CA ASP A 7 1.81 -9.75 -17.18
C ASP A 7 0.29 -9.95 -17.03
N ILE A 8 -0.27 -9.46 -15.93
CA ILE A 8 -1.71 -9.57 -15.62
C ILE A 8 -2.46 -8.25 -15.78
N SER A 9 -1.77 -7.18 -16.17
CA SER A 9 -2.34 -5.83 -16.30
C SER A 9 -2.45 -5.39 -17.75
N SER A 10 -3.60 -4.87 -18.14
CA SER A 10 -3.74 -4.15 -19.42
C SER A 10 -3.18 -2.73 -19.34
N HIS A 11 -3.25 -2.13 -18.14
CA HIS A 11 -2.71 -0.80 -17.85
C HIS A 11 -2.07 -0.80 -16.46
N LEU A 12 -0.85 -0.30 -16.33
CA LEU A 12 -0.09 -0.28 -15.09
C LEU A 12 0.39 1.14 -14.78
N THR A 13 -0.07 1.68 -13.65
CA THR A 13 0.34 2.99 -13.13
C THR A 13 1.18 2.82 -11.88
N GLY A 14 2.30 3.52 -11.79
CA GLY A 14 3.13 3.64 -10.59
C GLY A 14 3.10 5.04 -10.02
N ILE A 15 3.00 5.15 -8.70
CA ILE A 15 3.02 6.42 -7.96
C ILE A 15 4.11 6.32 -6.88
N ASP A 16 4.99 7.30 -6.81
CA ASP A 16 5.98 7.42 -5.74
C ASP A 16 6.29 8.90 -5.50
N ILE A 17 6.49 9.27 -4.25
CA ILE A 17 6.89 10.63 -3.90
C ILE A 17 8.34 10.94 -4.29
N SER A 18 9.15 9.92 -4.47
CA SER A 18 10.57 10.03 -4.83
C SER A 18 10.77 10.09 -6.35
N GLU A 19 11.30 11.21 -6.84
CA GLU A 19 11.70 11.36 -8.24
C GLU A 19 12.73 10.29 -8.65
N ASN A 20 13.65 9.94 -7.76
CA ASN A 20 14.66 8.90 -8.03
C ASN A 20 14.01 7.54 -8.23
N MET A 21 13.01 7.16 -7.40
CA MET A 21 12.30 5.91 -7.53
C MET A 21 11.50 5.85 -8.83
N ILE A 22 10.87 6.94 -9.22
CA ILE A 22 10.17 7.04 -10.51
C ILE A 22 11.18 6.94 -11.67
N SER A 23 12.34 7.56 -11.57
CA SER A 23 13.40 7.45 -12.59
C SER A 23 13.88 6.00 -12.74
N GLU A 24 14.06 5.28 -11.64
CA GLU A 24 14.41 3.85 -11.68
C GLU A 24 13.28 2.99 -12.26
N ALA A 25 12.04 3.29 -11.90
CA ALA A 25 10.87 2.60 -12.46
C ALA A 25 10.74 2.81 -13.97
N LEU A 26 11.04 4.02 -14.46
CA LEU A 26 11.01 4.35 -15.89
C LEU A 26 11.97 3.48 -16.71
N LYS A 27 13.15 3.16 -16.17
CA LYS A 27 14.14 2.30 -16.83
C LYS A 27 13.66 0.87 -17.04
N LEU A 28 12.67 0.42 -16.26
CA LEU A 28 12.11 -0.92 -16.41
C LEU A 28 11.21 -1.08 -17.64
N ASP A 29 10.71 0.02 -18.17
CA ASP A 29 9.84 0.08 -19.36
C ASP A 29 8.62 -0.88 -19.28
N ILE A 30 8.02 -0.95 -18.10
CA ILE A 30 6.86 -1.81 -17.82
C ILE A 30 5.60 -1.03 -17.42
N TYR A 31 5.73 0.25 -17.08
CA TYR A 31 4.62 1.10 -16.66
C TYR A 31 4.06 1.90 -17.83
N ASP A 32 2.74 1.94 -17.92
CA ASP A 32 2.04 2.80 -18.88
C ASP A 32 2.01 4.26 -18.40
N ASN A 33 1.98 4.45 -17.09
CA ASN A 33 2.00 5.77 -16.46
C ASN A 33 2.84 5.76 -15.18
N LEU A 34 3.64 6.79 -14.97
CA LEU A 34 4.45 6.99 -13.76
C LEU A 34 4.24 8.41 -13.24
N ILE A 35 3.90 8.55 -11.97
CA ILE A 35 3.55 9.81 -11.33
C ILE A 35 4.45 10.04 -10.12
N VAL A 36 5.15 11.17 -10.11
CA VAL A 36 5.84 11.68 -8.91
C VAL A 36 4.81 12.45 -8.07
N GLY A 37 4.50 11.97 -6.88
CA GLY A 37 3.56 12.65 -6.01
C GLY A 37 3.23 11.88 -4.74
N ASP A 38 2.61 12.58 -3.81
CA ASP A 38 2.02 11.98 -2.63
C ASP A 38 0.81 11.10 -3.01
N ILE A 39 0.70 9.93 -2.40
CA ILE A 39 -0.34 8.96 -2.73
C ILE A 39 -1.75 9.49 -2.44
N VAL A 40 -1.94 10.16 -1.30
CA VAL A 40 -3.25 10.70 -0.89
C VAL A 40 -3.68 11.80 -1.84
N GLU A 41 -2.79 12.75 -2.10
CA GLU A 41 -3.05 13.87 -3.01
C GLU A 41 -3.31 13.38 -4.44
N THR A 42 -2.45 12.51 -4.96
CA THR A 42 -2.56 11.97 -6.32
C THR A 42 -3.87 11.20 -6.52
N LEU A 43 -4.19 10.27 -5.64
CA LEU A 43 -5.42 9.48 -5.75
C LEU A 43 -6.68 10.32 -5.51
N SER A 44 -6.63 11.29 -4.58
CA SER A 44 -7.78 12.15 -4.27
C SER A 44 -8.14 13.10 -5.42
N SER A 45 -7.16 13.53 -6.20
CA SER A 45 -7.36 14.42 -7.34
C SER A 45 -7.66 13.68 -8.65
N SER A 46 -7.35 12.39 -8.72
CA SER A 46 -7.56 11.57 -9.92
C SER A 46 -9.03 11.18 -10.11
N GLN A 47 -9.45 11.10 -11.38
CA GLN A 47 -10.74 10.50 -11.77
C GLN A 47 -10.59 9.03 -12.19
N GLU A 48 -9.37 8.54 -12.28
CA GLU A 48 -9.11 7.14 -12.65
C GLU A 48 -9.58 6.18 -11.57
N LYS A 49 -10.05 5.02 -12.01
CA LYS A 49 -10.49 3.91 -11.18
C LYS A 49 -9.72 2.65 -11.55
N PHE A 50 -9.31 1.93 -10.55
CA PHE A 50 -8.45 0.76 -10.70
C PHE A 50 -9.16 -0.53 -10.26
N ASP A 51 -8.82 -1.63 -10.91
CA ASP A 51 -9.27 -2.98 -10.55
C ASP A 51 -8.41 -3.56 -9.42
N LEU A 52 -7.16 -3.14 -9.34
CA LEU A 52 -6.20 -3.58 -8.31
C LEU A 52 -5.33 -2.40 -7.88
N LEU A 53 -5.27 -2.14 -6.60
CA LEU A 53 -4.32 -1.22 -5.98
C LEU A 53 -3.37 -2.01 -5.08
N VAL A 54 -2.07 -1.76 -5.20
CA VAL A 54 -1.04 -2.47 -4.44
C VAL A 54 -0.11 -1.47 -3.76
N ALA A 55 0.03 -1.57 -2.45
CA ALA A 55 0.88 -0.70 -1.63
C ALA A 55 1.75 -1.54 -0.68
N LEU A 56 2.77 -2.20 -1.23
CA LEU A 56 3.75 -2.96 -0.46
C LEU A 56 4.89 -2.05 -0.03
N ASP A 57 5.26 -2.10 1.25
CA ASP A 57 6.28 -1.25 1.87
C ASP A 57 6.03 0.26 1.74
N VAL A 58 4.76 0.67 1.70
CA VAL A 58 4.33 2.07 1.63
C VAL A 58 3.88 2.58 3.00
N LEU A 59 3.02 1.84 3.69
CA LEU A 59 2.44 2.24 4.98
C LEU A 59 3.48 2.32 6.11
N ILE A 60 4.63 1.71 5.94
CA ILE A 60 5.77 1.86 6.87
C ILE A 60 6.30 3.30 6.97
N TYR A 61 5.96 4.17 6.03
CA TYR A 61 6.28 5.61 6.04
C TYR A 61 5.11 6.48 6.49
N ILE A 62 3.95 5.88 6.78
CA ILE A 62 2.70 6.57 7.11
C ILE A 62 2.22 6.09 8.49
N GLY A 63 2.11 7.01 9.44
CA GLY A 63 1.59 6.69 10.77
C GLY A 63 0.08 6.54 10.73
N ASP A 64 -0.65 7.65 10.66
CA ASP A 64 -2.11 7.63 10.49
C ASP A 64 -2.48 7.30 9.05
N ALA A 65 -3.03 6.11 8.85
CA ALA A 65 -3.33 5.59 7.52
C ALA A 65 -4.76 5.89 7.03
N LEU A 66 -5.62 6.53 7.83
CA LEU A 66 -7.02 6.73 7.47
C LEU A 66 -7.20 7.48 6.14
N SER A 67 -6.48 8.60 5.96
CA SER A 67 -6.55 9.38 4.73
C SER A 67 -6.09 8.59 3.50
N THR A 68 -5.09 7.71 3.67
CA THR A 68 -4.64 6.79 2.62
C THR A 68 -5.74 5.81 2.24
N PHE A 69 -6.40 5.18 3.22
CA PHE A 69 -7.51 4.26 2.97
C PHE A 69 -8.68 4.93 2.26
N GLN A 70 -9.01 6.16 2.65
CA GLN A 70 -10.06 6.94 2.00
C GLN A 70 -9.71 7.30 0.55
N ALA A 71 -8.48 7.72 0.29
CA ALA A 71 -8.00 8.04 -1.06
C ALA A 71 -7.99 6.79 -1.97
N VAL A 72 -7.51 5.66 -1.45
CA VAL A 72 -7.55 4.37 -2.15
C VAL A 72 -8.99 3.98 -2.45
N ARG A 73 -9.90 4.06 -1.47
CA ARG A 73 -11.32 3.74 -1.68
C ARG A 73 -11.93 4.57 -2.80
N LYS A 74 -11.62 5.86 -2.85
CA LYS A 74 -12.08 6.76 -3.92
C LYS A 74 -11.61 6.30 -5.30
N SER A 75 -10.46 5.66 -5.40
CA SER A 75 -9.87 5.19 -6.66
C SER A 75 -10.20 3.73 -6.99
N CYS A 76 -10.98 3.05 -6.16
CA CYS A 76 -11.44 1.69 -6.39
C CYS A 76 -12.64 1.64 -7.35
N LYS A 77 -12.67 0.64 -8.24
CA LYS A 77 -13.89 0.15 -8.86
C LYS A 77 -14.70 -0.70 -7.85
N SER A 78 -15.95 -1.05 -8.16
CA SER A 78 -16.81 -1.82 -7.25
C SER A 78 -16.26 -3.19 -6.88
N ASP A 79 -15.60 -3.87 -7.82
CA ASP A 79 -15.09 -5.24 -7.64
C ASP A 79 -13.56 -5.28 -7.49
N SER A 80 -12.94 -4.14 -7.18
CA SER A 80 -11.49 -4.05 -7.06
C SER A 80 -10.96 -4.73 -5.80
N LEU A 81 -9.65 -4.93 -5.79
CA LEU A 81 -8.92 -5.37 -4.62
C LEU A 81 -7.88 -4.31 -4.23
N PHE A 82 -7.70 -4.15 -2.94
CA PHE A 82 -6.61 -3.39 -2.36
C PHE A 82 -5.70 -4.30 -1.55
N VAL A 83 -4.44 -4.40 -1.96
CA VAL A 83 -3.42 -5.22 -1.32
C VAL A 83 -2.35 -4.32 -0.73
N PHE A 84 -2.09 -4.44 0.55
CA PHE A 84 -1.02 -3.67 1.19
C PHE A 84 -0.33 -4.44 2.30
N SER A 85 0.86 -3.98 2.67
CA SER A 85 1.62 -4.53 3.79
C SER A 85 1.86 -3.48 4.87
N VAL A 86 1.95 -3.97 6.12
CA VAL A 86 2.36 -3.18 7.28
C VAL A 86 3.45 -3.91 8.05
N GLU A 87 4.29 -3.16 8.74
CA GLU A 87 5.11 -3.71 9.82
C GLU A 87 4.22 -3.86 11.05
N ILE A 88 4.17 -5.06 11.63
CA ILE A 88 3.26 -5.38 12.74
C ILE A 88 3.85 -4.92 14.07
N GLN A 89 3.00 -4.32 14.90
CA GLN A 89 3.28 -4.09 16.32
C GLN A 89 2.18 -4.71 17.19
N GLU A 90 2.54 -5.08 18.42
CA GLU A 90 1.59 -5.69 19.37
C GLU A 90 0.71 -4.67 20.08
N GLU A 91 1.27 -3.49 20.40
CA GLU A 91 0.53 -2.41 21.05
C GLU A 91 -0.50 -1.81 20.08
N ASP A 92 -1.70 -1.50 20.58
CA ASP A 92 -2.77 -0.91 19.79
C ASP A 92 -2.37 0.42 19.16
N GLY A 93 -2.87 0.66 17.97
CA GLY A 93 -2.60 1.87 17.21
C GLY A 93 -1.41 1.75 16.26
N TYR A 94 -0.72 2.84 16.09
CA TYR A 94 0.51 2.91 15.31
C TYR A 94 1.58 3.69 16.07
N SER A 95 2.84 3.39 15.80
CA SER A 95 3.97 4.11 16.38
C SER A 95 5.22 4.01 15.51
N LEU A 96 6.12 4.97 15.69
CA LEU A 96 7.44 4.91 15.07
C LEU A 96 8.31 3.91 15.83
N LEU A 97 8.71 2.85 15.13
CA LEU A 97 9.51 1.78 15.70
C LEU A 97 11.02 2.08 15.67
N LYS A 98 11.82 1.23 16.30
CA LYS A 98 13.29 1.34 16.30
C LYS A 98 13.90 1.22 14.88
N SER A 99 13.17 0.60 13.96
CA SER A 99 13.51 0.53 12.54
C SER A 99 13.44 1.88 11.81
N SER A 100 13.01 2.96 12.50
CA SER A 100 12.67 4.26 11.91
C SER A 100 11.50 4.19 10.90
N ARG A 101 10.65 3.18 11.05
CA ARG A 101 9.44 2.98 10.27
C ARG A 101 8.24 2.83 11.18
N TYR A 102 7.06 3.13 10.67
CA TYR A 102 5.82 2.96 11.42
C TYR A 102 5.39 1.49 11.44
N GLY A 103 5.06 1.01 12.65
CA GLY A 103 4.34 -0.23 12.85
C GLY A 103 2.86 0.06 13.10
N HIS A 104 2.01 -0.87 12.72
CA HIS A 104 0.57 -0.79 12.90
C HIS A 104 0.07 -2.08 13.55
N SER A 105 -0.82 -1.96 14.54
CA SER A 105 -1.49 -3.14 15.10
C SER A 105 -2.57 -3.65 14.14
N ASP A 106 -2.85 -4.94 14.21
CA ASP A 106 -3.94 -5.56 13.46
C ASP A 106 -5.28 -4.87 13.77
N ARG A 107 -5.52 -4.60 15.05
CA ARG A 107 -6.73 -3.91 15.52
C ARG A 107 -6.88 -2.53 14.89
N TYR A 108 -5.80 -1.73 14.87
CA TYR A 108 -5.83 -0.41 14.23
C TYR A 108 -6.24 -0.51 12.76
N ILE A 109 -5.61 -1.43 12.01
CA ILE A 109 -5.94 -1.62 10.58
C ILE A 109 -7.43 -1.99 10.42
N MET A 110 -7.91 -2.97 11.21
CA MET A 110 -9.31 -3.40 11.14
C MET A 110 -10.29 -2.28 11.51
N ASP A 111 -9.99 -1.49 12.54
CA ASP A 111 -10.85 -0.39 12.98
C ASP A 111 -10.89 0.75 11.94
N GLN A 112 -9.73 1.09 11.33
CA GLN A 112 -9.66 2.16 10.32
C GLN A 112 -10.31 1.78 8.98
N THR A 113 -10.40 0.49 8.69
CA THR A 113 -10.95 0.01 7.42
C THR A 113 -12.40 -0.45 7.51
N ALA A 114 -12.96 -0.61 8.71
CA ALA A 114 -14.25 -1.26 8.97
C ALA A 114 -15.44 -0.72 8.17
N GLU A 115 -15.50 0.59 7.92
CA GLU A 115 -16.58 1.23 7.15
C GLU A 115 -16.22 1.47 5.68
N ILE A 116 -15.00 1.13 5.29
CA ILE A 116 -14.44 1.46 3.97
C ILE A 116 -14.25 0.20 3.13
N PHE A 117 -13.80 -0.88 3.77
CA PHE A 117 -13.42 -2.13 3.13
C PHE A 117 -13.87 -3.36 3.92
N ASP A 118 -14.12 -4.45 3.20
CA ASP A 118 -14.25 -5.79 3.76
C ASP A 118 -12.94 -6.56 3.62
N LEU A 119 -12.52 -7.24 4.68
CA LEU A 119 -11.33 -8.09 4.65
C LEU A 119 -11.62 -9.36 3.83
N VAL A 120 -10.81 -9.59 2.81
CA VAL A 120 -10.87 -10.82 1.98
C VAL A 120 -9.90 -11.86 2.51
N ASP A 121 -8.64 -11.44 2.77
CA ASP A 121 -7.58 -12.34 3.26
C ASP A 121 -6.50 -11.54 3.98
N SER A 122 -5.74 -12.21 4.83
CA SER A 122 -4.54 -11.65 5.43
C SER A 122 -3.52 -12.72 5.75
N GLN A 123 -2.24 -12.39 5.62
CA GLN A 123 -1.13 -13.31 5.89
C GLN A 123 -0.01 -12.63 6.65
N ASN A 124 0.52 -13.31 7.67
CA ASN A 124 1.76 -12.91 8.30
C ASN A 124 2.93 -13.23 7.36
N VAL A 125 3.82 -12.27 7.17
CA VAL A 125 4.93 -12.37 6.24
C VAL A 125 6.22 -11.83 6.86
N ARG A 126 7.34 -12.22 6.27
CA ARG A 126 8.62 -11.57 6.50
C ARG A 126 8.81 -10.51 5.44
N LEU A 127 8.75 -9.23 5.84
CA LEU A 127 8.80 -8.10 4.91
C LEU A 127 10.18 -7.92 4.32
N ARG A 128 11.19 -7.84 5.18
CA ARG A 128 12.59 -7.59 4.81
C ARG A 128 13.53 -8.03 5.92
N LYS A 129 14.78 -8.10 5.59
CA LYS A 129 15.84 -8.38 6.55
C LYS A 129 16.55 -7.08 6.94
N GLU A 130 16.72 -6.85 8.23
CA GLU A 130 17.53 -5.77 8.78
C GLU A 130 18.67 -6.38 9.64
N GLY A 131 19.91 -6.30 9.15
CA GLY A 131 21.02 -7.05 9.72
C GLY A 131 20.76 -8.55 9.63
N ASP A 132 20.81 -9.27 10.76
CA ASP A 132 20.54 -10.71 10.85
C ASP A 132 19.07 -11.03 11.19
N ASN A 133 18.25 -10.00 11.43
CA ASN A 133 16.86 -10.16 11.86
C ASN A 133 15.87 -9.89 10.73
N TRP A 134 14.83 -10.73 10.65
CA TRP A 134 13.69 -10.50 9.80
C TRP A 134 12.70 -9.56 10.47
N ILE A 135 12.22 -8.57 9.70
CA ILE A 135 11.13 -7.71 10.10
C ILE A 135 9.81 -8.40 9.75
N ASN A 136 9.02 -8.67 10.78
CA ASN A 136 7.71 -9.28 10.62
C ASN A 136 6.68 -8.26 10.21
N GLY A 137 5.80 -8.67 9.33
CA GLY A 137 4.71 -7.86 8.86
C GLY A 137 3.48 -8.68 8.53
N LYS A 138 2.49 -8.00 8.01
CA LYS A 138 1.25 -8.61 7.57
C LYS A 138 0.83 -7.99 6.23
N VAL A 139 0.40 -8.83 5.33
CA VAL A 139 -0.23 -8.44 4.08
C VAL A 139 -1.74 -8.59 4.25
N TYR A 140 -2.47 -7.60 3.83
CA TYR A 140 -3.93 -7.60 3.80
C TYR A 140 -4.44 -7.52 2.38
N VAL A 141 -5.53 -8.20 2.13
CA VAL A 141 -6.31 -8.09 0.90
C VAL A 141 -7.72 -7.64 1.27
N PHE A 142 -8.09 -6.49 0.80
CA PHE A 142 -9.40 -5.88 1.06
C PHE A 142 -10.20 -5.69 -0.23
N ARG A 143 -11.50 -5.66 -0.08
CA ARG A 143 -12.47 -5.28 -1.13
C ARG A 143 -13.24 -4.05 -0.68
N PRO A 144 -13.50 -3.06 -1.53
CA PRO A 144 -14.28 -1.89 -1.16
C PRO A 144 -15.73 -2.27 -0.81
N ILE A 145 -16.23 -1.66 0.22
CA ILE A 145 -17.66 -1.72 0.57
C ILE A 145 -18.48 -0.90 -0.42
#